data_8c44dd99d9af0bf503dd500fb8cbc4cf
#
_entry.id   8c44dd99d9af0bf503dd500fb8cbc4cf
#
_cell.length_a   1.000
_cell.length_b   1.000
_cell.length_c   1.000
_cell.angle_alpha   90.00
_cell.angle_beta   90.00
_cell.angle_gamma   90.00
#
_symmetry.space_group_name_H-M   'P 1'
#
loop_
_entity.id
_entity.type
_entity.pdbx_description
1 polymer ?
#
loop_
_entity_poly.entity_id
_entity_poly.type
_entity_poly.pdbx_seq_one_letter_code
_entity_poly.pdbx_strand_id
1 'polypeptide(L)'
;HRVGSVGKPLPNLQVKINQEDGYRQGEGEILVKGPSVMVGYYKNPEATAQAIDAQGWFHTGDIGMLDEGFLRITDRKKEIFKTSGGKYIAPLAIENKLRESPYVAQVIVVGENQKFPSAIILPEFETVRKWYQSQGKTIGSNEDLINREETKDLIKQIVDESNANFGQWEKIKQFRLVADEWSIASGELTPKLSIKRKVIVAKYKDLIDGIYSGNNHR
;
A
#
# COMPACT_ATOMS: atom_id res chain seq x y z
N HIS A 1 -3.11 22.29 -12.19
CA HIS A 1 -2.66 21.23 -11.28
C HIS A 1 -3.88 20.51 -10.70
N ARG A 2 -3.85 19.19 -10.73
CA ARG A 2 -4.89 18.34 -10.10
C ARG A 2 -4.24 17.56 -8.96
N VAL A 3 -4.70 17.81 -7.75
CA VAL A 3 -4.18 17.14 -6.54
C VAL A 3 -4.34 15.62 -6.68
N GLY A 4 -3.30 14.86 -6.28
CA GLY A 4 -3.28 13.40 -6.41
C GLY A 4 -2.98 12.87 -7.82
N SER A 5 -2.60 13.73 -8.78
CA SER A 5 -2.08 13.32 -10.08
C SER A 5 -0.62 13.74 -10.27
N VAL A 6 0.10 13.02 -11.12
CA VAL A 6 1.45 13.38 -11.56
C VAL A 6 1.44 14.35 -12.75
N GLY A 7 0.25 14.76 -13.21
CA GLY A 7 0.07 15.70 -14.31
C GLY A 7 -0.38 15.04 -15.60
N LYS A 8 -0.32 15.82 -16.70
CA LYS A 8 -0.59 15.32 -18.06
C LYS A 8 0.70 14.82 -18.70
N PRO A 9 0.63 13.82 -19.59
CA PRO A 9 1.77 13.40 -20.40
C PRO A 9 2.40 14.59 -21.15
N LEU A 10 3.72 14.58 -21.24
CA LEU A 10 4.41 15.57 -22.09
C LEU A 10 4.01 15.40 -23.55
N PRO A 11 3.99 16.47 -24.38
CA PRO A 11 3.51 16.40 -25.77
C PRO A 11 4.23 15.40 -26.67
N ASN A 12 5.49 15.05 -26.34
CA ASN A 12 6.30 14.10 -27.09
C ASN A 12 6.29 12.68 -26.50
N LEU A 13 5.47 12.44 -25.47
CA LEU A 13 5.28 11.13 -24.84
C LEU A 13 3.87 10.62 -25.08
N GLN A 14 3.79 9.36 -25.45
CA GLN A 14 2.55 8.60 -25.45
C GLN A 14 2.46 7.80 -24.15
N VAL A 15 1.30 7.85 -23.53
CA VAL A 15 0.98 7.09 -22.30
C VAL A 15 -0.28 6.30 -22.57
N LYS A 16 -0.29 5.02 -22.24
CA LYS A 16 -1.50 4.19 -22.23
C LYS A 16 -1.57 3.36 -20.95
N ILE A 17 -2.76 2.96 -20.59
CA ILE A 17 -3.03 2.06 -19.47
C ILE A 17 -3.27 0.67 -20.06
N ASN A 18 -2.42 -0.28 -19.68
CA ASN A 18 -2.57 -1.69 -20.05
C ASN A 18 -3.45 -2.37 -19.01
N GLN A 19 -4.74 -2.46 -19.33
CA GLN A 19 -5.72 -3.10 -18.45
C GLN A 19 -5.61 -4.62 -18.52
N GLU A 20 -5.55 -5.26 -17.38
CA GLU A 20 -5.62 -6.71 -17.21
C GLU A 20 -6.83 -7.03 -16.32
N ASP A 21 -7.38 -8.24 -16.43
CA ASP A 21 -8.49 -8.69 -15.58
C ASP A 21 -8.10 -8.65 -14.09
N GLY A 22 -9.01 -8.14 -13.28
CA GLY A 22 -8.86 -8.08 -11.82
C GLY A 22 -8.48 -6.72 -11.26
N TYR A 23 -8.02 -5.76 -12.07
CA TYR A 23 -7.88 -4.36 -11.67
C TYR A 23 -9.24 -3.65 -11.63
N ARG A 24 -9.27 -2.44 -11.05
CA ARG A 24 -10.44 -1.56 -11.15
C ARG A 24 -10.64 -1.15 -12.61
N GLN A 25 -11.87 -0.81 -12.96
CA GLN A 25 -12.17 -0.30 -14.30
C GLN A 25 -11.34 0.97 -14.59
N GLY A 26 -10.62 0.99 -15.71
CA GLY A 26 -9.75 2.08 -16.12
C GLY A 26 -8.35 2.07 -15.50
N GLU A 27 -8.04 1.13 -14.61
CA GLU A 27 -6.74 0.96 -13.97
C GLU A 27 -5.94 -0.17 -14.63
N GLY A 28 -4.63 -0.02 -14.66
CA GLY A 28 -3.71 -1.02 -15.21
C GLY A 28 -2.27 -0.53 -15.22
N GLU A 29 -1.37 -1.33 -15.79
CA GLU A 29 0.03 -0.93 -15.92
C GLU A 29 0.18 0.29 -16.82
N ILE A 30 0.92 1.29 -16.35
CA ILE A 30 1.27 2.47 -17.12
C ILE A 30 2.36 2.11 -18.13
N LEU A 31 2.06 2.25 -19.41
CA LEU A 31 3.02 2.08 -20.48
C LEU A 31 3.36 3.43 -21.10
N VAL A 32 4.65 3.64 -21.37
CA VAL A 32 5.15 4.90 -21.92
C VAL A 32 5.93 4.64 -23.20
N LYS A 33 5.74 5.49 -24.22
CA LYS A 33 6.52 5.46 -25.47
C LYS A 33 6.89 6.87 -25.88
N GLY A 34 8.14 7.08 -26.29
CA GLY A 34 8.63 8.34 -26.81
C GLY A 34 10.15 8.52 -26.65
N PRO A 35 10.67 9.67 -27.09
CA PRO A 35 12.12 9.88 -27.21
C PRO A 35 12.86 9.94 -25.84
N SER A 36 12.17 10.13 -24.74
CA SER A 36 12.77 10.13 -23.39
C SER A 36 12.82 8.72 -22.75
N VAL A 37 12.25 7.71 -23.42
CA VAL A 37 12.41 6.32 -22.97
C VAL A 37 13.84 5.87 -23.28
N MET A 38 14.46 5.17 -22.33
CA MET A 38 15.81 4.63 -22.49
C MET A 38 15.92 3.71 -23.73
N VAL A 39 17.11 3.61 -24.31
CA VAL A 39 17.41 2.63 -25.38
C VAL A 39 17.38 1.20 -24.82
N GLY A 40 17.78 1.00 -23.56
CA GLY A 40 17.78 -0.27 -22.88
C GLY A 40 18.70 -0.29 -21.66
N TYR A 41 18.72 -1.41 -20.94
CA TYR A 41 19.64 -1.64 -19.84
C TYR A 41 21.04 -1.98 -20.35
N TYR A 42 22.05 -1.30 -19.83
CA TYR A 42 23.44 -1.50 -20.25
C TYR A 42 23.88 -2.96 -20.08
N LYS A 43 24.35 -3.56 -21.16
CA LYS A 43 24.81 -4.96 -21.23
C LYS A 43 23.79 -6.00 -20.70
N ASN A 44 22.50 -5.68 -20.73
CA ASN A 44 21.45 -6.59 -20.27
C ASN A 44 20.26 -6.62 -21.25
N PRO A 45 20.39 -7.34 -22.38
CA PRO A 45 19.35 -7.42 -23.39
C PRO A 45 18.08 -8.12 -22.90
N GLU A 46 18.19 -9.08 -21.98
CA GLU A 46 17.02 -9.76 -21.41
C GLU A 46 16.16 -8.81 -20.59
N ALA A 47 16.78 -8.05 -19.69
CA ALA A 47 16.04 -7.03 -18.90
C ALA A 47 15.45 -5.95 -19.83
N THR A 48 16.14 -5.61 -20.92
CA THR A 48 15.62 -4.66 -21.92
C THR A 48 14.37 -5.21 -22.60
N ALA A 49 14.39 -6.46 -23.05
CA ALA A 49 13.26 -7.11 -23.71
C ALA A 49 12.05 -7.31 -22.77
N GLN A 50 12.30 -7.47 -21.46
CA GLN A 50 11.24 -7.49 -20.45
C GLN A 50 10.62 -6.12 -20.18
N ALA A 51 11.43 -5.06 -20.30
CA ALA A 51 11.01 -3.71 -19.98
C ALA A 51 10.43 -2.95 -21.17
N ILE A 52 10.85 -3.27 -22.39
CA ILE A 52 10.40 -2.61 -23.64
C ILE A 52 9.86 -3.67 -24.57
N ASP A 53 8.57 -3.60 -24.89
CA ASP A 53 7.92 -4.56 -25.79
C ASP A 53 8.32 -4.37 -27.26
N ALA A 54 7.91 -5.31 -28.11
CA ALA A 54 8.22 -5.28 -29.55
C ALA A 54 7.63 -4.07 -30.29
N GLN A 55 6.63 -3.40 -29.72
CA GLN A 55 6.03 -2.17 -30.23
C GLN A 55 6.72 -0.90 -29.71
N GLY A 56 7.73 -1.03 -28.85
CA GLY A 56 8.50 0.05 -28.27
C GLY A 56 7.83 0.73 -27.07
N TRP A 57 6.88 0.06 -26.40
CA TRP A 57 6.31 0.53 -25.15
C TRP A 57 7.16 0.09 -23.97
N PHE A 58 7.53 1.04 -23.14
CA PHE A 58 8.21 0.79 -21.88
C PHE A 58 7.19 0.45 -20.79
N HIS A 59 7.32 -0.70 -20.19
CA HIS A 59 6.58 -1.19 -19.04
C HIS A 59 7.15 -0.55 -17.78
N THR A 60 6.47 0.44 -17.21
CA THR A 60 7.01 1.20 -16.07
C THR A 60 7.04 0.39 -14.78
N GLY A 61 6.22 -0.65 -14.70
CA GLY A 61 5.96 -1.38 -13.45
C GLY A 61 5.14 -0.58 -12.44
N ASP A 62 4.64 0.59 -12.82
CA ASP A 62 3.70 1.38 -12.03
C ASP A 62 2.28 1.13 -12.53
N ILE A 63 1.34 1.01 -11.59
CA ILE A 63 -0.08 0.87 -11.88
C ILE A 63 -0.75 2.24 -11.73
N GLY A 64 -1.69 2.54 -12.61
CA GLY A 64 -2.39 3.81 -12.55
C GLY A 64 -3.56 3.89 -13.50
N MET A 65 -4.09 5.09 -13.62
CA MET A 65 -5.22 5.42 -14.49
C MET A 65 -5.06 6.80 -15.12
N LEU A 66 -5.69 7.00 -16.28
CA LEU A 66 -5.85 8.30 -16.90
C LEU A 66 -7.27 8.81 -16.63
N ASP A 67 -7.35 9.96 -15.97
CA ASP A 67 -8.61 10.62 -15.63
C ASP A 67 -8.61 12.03 -16.20
N GLU A 68 -9.45 12.27 -17.21
CA GLU A 68 -9.50 13.54 -17.99
C GLU A 68 -8.12 13.99 -18.52
N GLY A 69 -7.29 13.01 -18.90
CA GLY A 69 -5.93 13.22 -19.40
C GLY A 69 -4.87 13.46 -18.31
N PHE A 70 -5.25 13.43 -17.04
CA PHE A 70 -4.31 13.46 -15.91
C PHE A 70 -3.94 12.04 -15.49
N LEU A 71 -2.62 11.76 -15.40
CA LEU A 71 -2.11 10.48 -14.96
C LEU A 71 -2.10 10.43 -13.42
N ARG A 72 -2.68 9.37 -12.86
CA ARG A 72 -2.59 9.02 -11.44
C ARG A 72 -1.86 7.71 -11.30
N ILE A 73 -0.84 7.66 -10.45
CA ILE A 73 -0.17 6.43 -10.05
C ILE A 73 -0.89 5.94 -8.79
N THR A 74 -1.36 4.70 -8.82
CA THR A 74 -2.12 4.11 -7.70
C THR A 74 -1.31 3.09 -6.94
N ASP A 75 -0.40 2.35 -7.61
CA ASP A 75 0.46 1.37 -6.95
C ASP A 75 1.68 1.01 -7.82
N ARG A 76 2.45 0.04 -7.33
CA ARG A 76 3.52 -0.67 -8.02
C ARG A 76 3.10 -2.08 -8.38
N LYS A 77 3.29 -2.50 -9.65
CA LYS A 77 2.93 -3.85 -10.13
C LYS A 77 3.51 -4.98 -9.24
N LYS A 78 4.72 -4.78 -8.71
CA LYS A 78 5.40 -5.74 -7.83
C LYS A 78 4.84 -5.79 -6.40
N GLU A 79 4.09 -4.78 -5.99
CA GLU A 79 3.50 -4.69 -4.65
C GLU A 79 2.05 -5.19 -4.64
N ILE A 80 1.39 -5.21 -5.80
CA ILE A 80 0.03 -5.73 -5.95
C ILE A 80 0.03 -7.23 -5.72
N PHE A 81 -0.94 -7.70 -4.96
CA PHE A 81 -1.14 -9.12 -4.71
C PHE A 81 -2.57 -9.56 -5.03
N LYS A 82 -2.75 -10.86 -5.23
CA LYS A 82 -4.07 -11.49 -5.40
C LYS A 82 -4.56 -12.10 -4.09
N THR A 83 -5.83 -11.90 -3.80
CA THR A 83 -6.53 -12.68 -2.78
C THR A 83 -6.83 -14.10 -3.29
N SER A 84 -7.21 -15.02 -2.40
CA SER A 84 -7.62 -16.39 -2.78
C SER A 84 -8.85 -16.41 -3.70
N GLY A 85 -9.65 -15.33 -3.70
CA GLY A 85 -10.78 -15.13 -4.63
C GLY A 85 -10.37 -14.52 -5.97
N GLY A 86 -9.07 -14.38 -6.27
CA GLY A 86 -8.55 -13.89 -7.54
C GLY A 86 -8.63 -12.37 -7.75
N LYS A 87 -9.03 -11.62 -6.71
CA LYS A 87 -9.11 -10.14 -6.79
C LYS A 87 -7.74 -9.52 -6.51
N TYR A 88 -7.34 -8.55 -7.34
CA TYR A 88 -6.15 -7.77 -7.12
C TYR A 88 -6.36 -6.73 -6.02
N ILE A 89 -5.39 -6.59 -5.16
CA ILE A 89 -5.32 -5.57 -4.12
C ILE A 89 -4.13 -4.67 -4.42
N ALA A 90 -4.38 -3.37 -4.47
CA ALA A 90 -3.40 -2.30 -4.60
C ALA A 90 -3.07 -1.76 -3.19
N PRO A 91 -2.08 -2.30 -2.49
CA PRO A 91 -1.86 -1.98 -1.07
C PRO A 91 -1.50 -0.52 -0.85
N LEU A 92 -0.72 0.09 -1.74
CA LEU A 92 -0.24 1.47 -1.57
C LEU A 92 -1.40 2.49 -1.51
N ALA A 93 -2.45 2.30 -2.30
CA ALA A 93 -3.63 3.16 -2.29
C ALA A 93 -4.32 3.14 -0.91
N ILE A 94 -4.49 1.95 -0.34
CA ILE A 94 -5.11 1.75 0.98
C ILE A 94 -4.19 2.29 2.09
N GLU A 95 -2.90 1.98 2.02
CA GLU A 95 -1.89 2.43 2.97
C GLU A 95 -1.78 3.96 3.01
N ASN A 96 -1.77 4.61 1.84
CA ASN A 96 -1.75 6.06 1.75
C ASN A 96 -3.00 6.67 2.39
N LYS A 97 -4.18 6.08 2.16
CA LYS A 97 -5.42 6.55 2.75
C LYS A 97 -5.44 6.44 4.27
N LEU A 98 -4.95 5.33 4.82
CA LEU A 98 -4.83 5.14 6.26
C LEU A 98 -3.83 6.13 6.89
N ARG A 99 -2.73 6.44 6.20
CA ARG A 99 -1.72 7.42 6.66
C ARG A 99 -2.16 8.88 6.59
N GLU A 100 -3.30 9.19 5.99
CA GLU A 100 -3.89 10.53 6.11
C GLU A 100 -4.32 10.84 7.56
N SER A 101 -4.57 9.81 8.37
CA SER A 101 -4.89 9.97 9.79
C SER A 101 -3.63 10.30 10.61
N PRO A 102 -3.69 11.33 11.48
CA PRO A 102 -2.56 11.68 12.34
C PRO A 102 -2.24 10.63 13.41
N TYR A 103 -3.08 9.61 13.57
CA TYR A 103 -2.90 8.51 14.53
C TYR A 103 -2.18 7.30 13.94
N VAL A 104 -1.86 7.31 12.63
CA VAL A 104 -1.19 6.21 11.93
C VAL A 104 0.19 6.67 11.45
N ALA A 105 1.25 6.17 12.08
CA ALA A 105 2.62 6.46 11.68
C ALA A 105 3.00 5.68 10.42
N GLN A 106 2.78 4.36 10.42
CA GLN A 106 3.06 3.48 9.30
C GLN A 106 2.02 2.37 9.22
N VAL A 107 1.84 1.81 8.02
CA VAL A 107 0.94 0.69 7.79
C VAL A 107 1.41 -0.13 6.60
N ILE A 108 1.23 -1.44 6.66
CA ILE A 108 1.29 -2.33 5.50
C ILE A 108 -0.02 -3.11 5.37
N VAL A 109 -0.49 -3.24 4.14
CA VAL A 109 -1.62 -4.11 3.80
C VAL A 109 -1.08 -5.47 3.39
N VAL A 110 -1.62 -6.52 3.97
CA VAL A 110 -1.27 -7.92 3.75
C VAL A 110 -2.50 -8.73 3.36
N GLY A 111 -2.30 -9.96 2.84
CA GLY A 111 -3.43 -10.83 2.48
C GLY A 111 -3.24 -11.55 1.14
N GLU A 112 -1.99 -11.65 0.66
CA GLU A 112 -1.68 -12.45 -0.52
C GLU A 112 -2.14 -13.90 -0.31
N ASN A 113 -2.91 -14.42 -1.29
CA ASN A 113 -3.54 -15.74 -1.24
C ASN A 113 -4.51 -15.97 -0.06
N GLN A 114 -4.89 -14.91 0.66
CA GLN A 114 -5.86 -14.97 1.76
C GLN A 114 -7.25 -14.53 1.31
N LYS A 115 -8.29 -14.85 2.11
CA LYS A 115 -9.70 -14.56 1.79
C LYS A 115 -10.01 -13.06 1.69
N PHE A 116 -9.24 -12.21 2.38
CA PHE A 116 -9.44 -10.77 2.47
C PHE A 116 -8.14 -10.05 2.82
N PRO A 117 -7.99 -8.75 2.48
CA PRO A 117 -6.87 -7.95 2.93
C PRO A 117 -7.00 -7.59 4.42
N SER A 118 -5.86 -7.54 5.08
CA SER A 118 -5.70 -7.11 6.48
C SER A 118 -4.56 -6.10 6.59
N ALA A 119 -4.41 -5.43 7.72
CA ALA A 119 -3.36 -4.45 7.94
C ALA A 119 -2.53 -4.74 9.20
N ILE A 120 -1.22 -4.46 9.11
CA ILE A 120 -0.35 -4.27 10.26
C ILE A 120 -0.12 -2.77 10.40
N ILE A 121 -0.51 -2.19 11.51
CA ILE A 121 -0.53 -0.75 11.74
C ILE A 121 0.40 -0.40 12.90
N LEU A 122 1.31 0.53 12.65
CA LEU A 122 2.11 1.19 13.65
C LEU A 122 1.42 2.51 14.01
N PRO A 123 0.87 2.67 15.23
CA PRO A 123 0.27 3.93 15.66
C PRO A 123 1.30 5.05 15.76
N GLU A 124 0.84 6.30 15.56
CA GLU A 124 1.62 7.48 15.91
C GLU A 124 1.52 7.71 17.43
N PHE A 125 2.44 7.11 18.17
CA PHE A 125 2.36 6.99 19.63
C PHE A 125 2.28 8.32 20.36
N GLU A 126 2.98 9.35 19.87
CA GLU A 126 2.90 10.68 20.50
C GLU A 126 1.50 11.28 20.37
N THR A 127 0.89 11.15 19.20
CA THR A 127 -0.46 11.63 18.94
C THR A 127 -1.49 10.86 19.76
N VAL A 128 -1.34 9.53 19.84
CA VAL A 128 -2.22 8.68 20.66
C VAL A 128 -2.08 9.04 22.15
N ARG A 129 -0.85 9.27 22.67
CA ARG A 129 -0.65 9.71 24.07
C ARG A 129 -1.30 11.06 24.35
N LYS A 130 -1.18 12.03 23.44
CA LYS A 130 -1.86 13.34 23.58
C LYS A 130 -3.37 13.18 23.61
N TRP A 131 -3.91 12.28 22.79
CA TRP A 131 -5.35 11.97 22.82
C TRP A 131 -5.79 11.39 24.16
N TYR A 132 -5.03 10.48 24.80
CA TYR A 132 -5.31 10.00 26.15
C TYR A 132 -5.18 11.10 27.21
N GLN A 133 -4.15 11.93 27.12
CA GLN A 133 -3.93 13.05 28.05
C GLN A 133 -5.09 14.05 28.02
N SER A 134 -5.67 14.32 26.84
CA SER A 134 -6.85 15.18 26.70
C SER A 134 -8.09 14.63 27.43
N GLN A 135 -8.09 13.33 27.74
CA GLN A 135 -9.13 12.64 28.51
C GLN A 135 -8.74 12.44 30.00
N GLY A 136 -7.64 13.06 30.44
CA GLY A 136 -7.14 12.93 31.81
C GLY A 136 -6.50 11.58 32.13
N LYS A 137 -6.11 10.80 31.11
CA LYS A 137 -5.49 9.49 31.25
C LYS A 137 -4.00 9.55 30.96
N THR A 138 -3.19 8.84 31.75
CA THR A 138 -1.75 8.64 31.51
C THR A 138 -1.51 7.21 31.07
N ILE A 139 -0.66 7.03 30.08
CA ILE A 139 -0.30 5.73 29.50
C ILE A 139 1.21 5.56 29.52
N GLY A 140 1.64 4.35 29.83
CA GLY A 140 3.05 3.97 29.94
C GLY A 140 3.71 3.69 28.61
N SER A 141 3.90 2.39 28.33
CA SER A 141 4.66 1.92 27.16
C SER A 141 3.83 1.90 25.86
N ASN A 142 4.50 1.68 24.73
CA ASN A 142 3.82 1.48 23.45
C ASN A 142 3.02 0.17 23.47
N GLU A 143 3.53 -0.87 24.14
CA GLU A 143 2.84 -2.15 24.35
C GLU A 143 1.53 -1.95 25.13
N ASP A 144 1.54 -1.13 26.17
CA ASP A 144 0.32 -0.80 26.91
C ASP A 144 -0.71 -0.13 26.00
N LEU A 145 -0.25 0.81 25.15
CA LEU A 145 -1.12 1.52 24.21
C LEU A 145 -1.81 0.58 23.22
N ILE A 146 -1.06 -0.29 22.55
CA ILE A 146 -1.63 -1.16 21.50
C ILE A 146 -2.56 -2.24 22.06
N ASN A 147 -2.44 -2.56 23.36
CA ASN A 147 -3.28 -3.57 24.01
C ASN A 147 -4.61 -3.00 24.53
N ARG A 148 -4.74 -1.67 24.67
CA ARG A 148 -5.97 -1.05 25.14
C ARG A 148 -7.08 -1.08 24.13
N GLU A 149 -8.29 -1.39 24.57
CA GLU A 149 -9.47 -1.44 23.69
C GLU A 149 -9.78 -0.07 23.10
N GLU A 150 -9.61 1.02 23.87
CA GLU A 150 -9.85 2.38 23.37
C GLU A 150 -8.91 2.74 22.19
N THR A 151 -7.64 2.27 22.22
CA THR A 151 -6.71 2.45 21.09
C THR A 151 -7.16 1.62 19.89
N LYS A 152 -7.58 0.37 20.11
CA LYS A 152 -8.08 -0.50 19.05
C LYS A 152 -9.36 0.07 18.42
N ASP A 153 -10.26 0.60 19.24
CA ASP A 153 -11.50 1.23 18.76
C ASP A 153 -11.22 2.51 17.97
N LEU A 154 -10.28 3.35 18.42
CA LEU A 154 -9.83 4.54 17.68
C LEU A 154 -9.27 4.16 16.30
N ILE A 155 -8.36 3.18 16.25
CA ILE A 155 -7.79 2.73 14.97
C ILE A 155 -8.84 2.02 14.12
N LYS A 156 -9.76 1.26 14.73
CA LYS A 156 -10.87 0.63 14.02
C LYS A 156 -11.76 1.67 13.32
N GLN A 157 -12.10 2.76 13.98
CA GLN A 157 -12.86 3.85 13.36
C GLN A 157 -12.12 4.41 12.14
N ILE A 158 -10.81 4.66 12.24
CA ILE A 158 -9.98 5.14 11.12
C ILE A 158 -9.97 4.14 9.95
N VAL A 159 -9.85 2.85 10.24
CA VAL A 159 -9.93 1.79 9.23
C VAL A 159 -11.30 1.77 8.55
N ASP A 160 -12.39 1.88 9.32
CA ASP A 160 -13.75 1.86 8.79
C ASP A 160 -14.03 3.10 7.90
N GLU A 161 -13.56 4.28 8.30
CA GLU A 161 -13.64 5.52 7.51
C GLU A 161 -12.82 5.41 6.22
N SER A 162 -11.60 4.85 6.30
CA SER A 162 -10.77 4.58 5.13
C SER A 162 -11.44 3.62 4.16
N ASN A 163 -12.04 2.54 4.68
CA ASN A 163 -12.72 1.51 3.91
C ASN A 163 -13.89 2.04 3.07
N ALA A 164 -14.49 3.18 3.42
CA ALA A 164 -15.55 3.80 2.64
C ALA A 164 -15.10 4.23 1.23
N ASN A 165 -13.79 4.40 1.02
CA ASN A 165 -13.21 4.83 -0.25
C ASN A 165 -12.86 3.65 -1.20
N PHE A 166 -13.07 2.41 -0.78
CA PHE A 166 -12.58 1.21 -1.48
C PHE A 166 -13.71 0.23 -1.79
N GLY A 167 -13.49 -0.59 -2.83
CA GLY A 167 -14.38 -1.68 -3.21
C GLY A 167 -14.47 -2.75 -2.12
N GLN A 168 -15.53 -3.55 -2.14
CA GLN A 168 -15.80 -4.54 -1.08
C GLN A 168 -14.65 -5.53 -0.86
N TRP A 169 -13.95 -5.90 -1.94
CA TRP A 169 -12.82 -6.85 -1.89
C TRP A 169 -11.51 -6.21 -1.42
N GLU A 170 -11.42 -4.88 -1.40
CA GLU A 170 -10.24 -4.11 -0.99
C GLU A 170 -10.32 -3.68 0.48
N LYS A 171 -11.50 -3.78 1.09
CA LYS A 171 -11.72 -3.34 2.48
C LYS A 171 -10.89 -4.18 3.45
N ILE A 172 -10.13 -3.49 4.28
CA ILE A 172 -9.44 -4.11 5.41
C ILE A 172 -10.49 -4.73 6.35
N LYS A 173 -10.43 -6.04 6.53
CA LYS A 173 -11.37 -6.77 7.40
C LYS A 173 -10.86 -6.96 8.81
N GLN A 174 -9.55 -7.06 8.97
CA GLN A 174 -8.87 -7.18 10.25
C GLN A 174 -7.58 -6.39 10.24
N PHE A 175 -7.13 -6.01 11.41
CA PHE A 175 -5.81 -5.39 11.58
C PHE A 175 -5.16 -5.87 12.89
N ARG A 176 -3.85 -5.64 13.00
CA ARG A 176 -3.09 -5.77 14.23
C ARG A 176 -2.26 -4.52 14.43
N LEU A 177 -2.13 -4.11 15.69
CA LEU A 177 -1.25 -3.02 16.09
C LEU A 177 0.10 -3.60 16.50
N VAL A 178 1.16 -2.86 16.21
CA VAL A 178 2.54 -3.20 16.60
C VAL A 178 3.15 -2.05 17.39
N ALA A 179 4.00 -2.38 18.36
CA ALA A 179 4.60 -1.41 19.28
C ALA A 179 5.98 -0.94 18.83
N ASP A 180 6.69 -1.78 18.05
CA ASP A 180 8.06 -1.49 17.60
C ASP A 180 8.04 -0.43 16.50
N GLU A 181 8.75 0.66 16.69
CA GLU A 181 8.96 1.67 15.66
C GLU A 181 9.82 1.12 14.52
N TRP A 182 9.36 1.32 13.28
CA TRP A 182 10.11 0.89 12.10
C TRP A 182 11.17 1.94 11.74
N SER A 183 12.40 1.48 11.52
CA SER A 183 13.53 2.37 11.27
C SER A 183 14.47 1.84 10.18
N ILE A 184 15.40 2.71 9.76
CA ILE A 184 16.50 2.31 8.88
C ILE A 184 17.45 1.37 9.62
N ALA A 185 17.69 1.62 10.90
CA ALA A 185 18.64 0.87 11.72
C ALA A 185 18.16 -0.56 12.00
N SER A 186 16.85 -0.74 12.27
CA SER A 186 16.22 -2.05 12.47
C SER A 186 15.88 -2.76 11.14
N GLY A 187 16.02 -2.06 10.02
CA GLY A 187 15.99 -2.65 8.69
C GLY A 187 14.62 -2.62 7.99
N GLU A 188 13.56 -2.14 8.62
CA GLU A 188 12.22 -2.06 8.03
C GLU A 188 12.10 -0.96 6.99
N LEU A 189 12.93 0.10 7.10
CA LEU A 189 12.91 1.22 6.16
C LEU A 189 14.17 1.24 5.29
N THR A 190 14.03 1.77 4.08
CA THR A 190 15.16 2.16 3.23
C THR A 190 15.75 3.50 3.69
N PRO A 191 16.96 3.91 3.23
CA PRO A 191 17.49 5.26 3.48
C PRO A 191 16.58 6.41 3.03
N LYS A 192 15.65 6.14 2.09
CA LYS A 192 14.60 7.09 1.63
C LYS A 192 13.31 6.99 2.45
N LEU A 193 13.34 6.32 3.60
CA LEU A 193 12.20 6.09 4.49
C LEU A 193 11.03 5.30 3.83
N SER A 194 11.30 4.60 2.74
CA SER A 194 10.30 3.71 2.13
C SER A 194 10.29 2.37 2.84
N ILE A 195 9.09 1.80 3.01
CA ILE A 195 8.88 0.52 3.67
C ILE A 195 9.52 -0.62 2.87
N LYS A 196 10.26 -1.48 3.56
CA LYS A 196 10.72 -2.78 3.03
C LYS A 196 9.70 -3.86 3.38
N ARG A 197 8.63 -3.94 2.59
CA ARG A 197 7.48 -4.85 2.83
C ARG A 197 7.89 -6.28 3.20
N LYS A 198 8.83 -6.87 2.45
CA LYS A 198 9.29 -8.25 2.71
C LYS A 198 9.89 -8.44 4.11
N VAL A 199 10.61 -7.44 4.61
CA VAL A 199 11.21 -7.47 5.96
C VAL A 199 10.11 -7.43 7.02
N ILE A 200 9.13 -6.54 6.86
CA ILE A 200 8.03 -6.39 7.81
C ILE A 200 7.13 -7.62 7.82
N VAL A 201 6.78 -8.16 6.65
CA VAL A 201 5.99 -9.40 6.55
C VAL A 201 6.71 -10.57 7.21
N ALA A 202 8.03 -10.70 7.05
CA ALA A 202 8.81 -11.72 7.71
C ALA A 202 8.88 -11.52 9.23
N LYS A 203 9.08 -10.27 9.68
CA LYS A 203 9.14 -9.93 11.12
C LYS A 203 7.82 -10.24 11.84
N TYR A 204 6.69 -9.95 11.23
CA TYR A 204 5.37 -10.13 11.84
C TYR A 204 4.60 -11.33 11.30
N LYS A 205 5.34 -12.34 10.78
CA LYS A 205 4.72 -13.52 10.16
C LYS A 205 3.69 -14.19 11.07
N ASP A 206 4.06 -14.49 12.33
CA ASP A 206 3.17 -15.17 13.27
C ASP A 206 1.91 -14.34 13.60
N LEU A 207 2.06 -13.01 13.68
CA LEU A 207 0.96 -12.09 13.90
C LEU A 207 0.00 -12.08 12.68
N ILE A 208 0.56 -12.09 11.47
CA ILE A 208 -0.20 -12.17 10.22
C ILE A 208 -0.91 -13.52 10.10
N ASP A 209 -0.21 -14.61 10.33
CA ASP A 209 -0.80 -15.96 10.30
C ASP A 209 -1.94 -16.09 11.33
N GLY A 210 -1.80 -15.48 12.51
CA GLY A 210 -2.83 -15.40 13.55
C GLY A 210 -4.10 -14.64 13.12
N ILE A 211 -4.00 -13.69 12.19
CA ILE A 211 -5.18 -13.00 11.63
C ILE A 211 -6.08 -13.99 10.86
N TYR A 212 -5.48 -14.90 10.11
CA TYR A 212 -6.21 -15.79 9.19
C TYR A 212 -6.55 -17.14 9.80
N SER A 213 -5.82 -17.59 10.82
CA SER A 213 -6.04 -18.88 11.50
C SER A 213 -7.36 -18.92 12.29
N GLY A 214 -7.80 -17.79 12.84
CA GLY A 214 -9.05 -17.70 13.63
C GLY A 214 -10.34 -17.79 12.82
N ASN A 215 -10.28 -17.80 11.49
CA ASN A 215 -11.44 -17.82 10.58
C ASN A 215 -11.76 -19.20 9.97
N ASN A 216 -11.11 -20.28 10.41
CA ASN A 216 -11.38 -21.63 9.92
C ASN A 216 -12.55 -22.35 10.65
N HIS A 217 -13.23 -21.66 11.57
CA HIS A 217 -14.41 -22.20 12.27
C HIS A 217 -15.60 -21.26 12.07
N ARG A 218 -16.21 -21.30 10.85
CA ARG A 218 -17.65 -21.07 10.62
C ARG A 218 -18.06 -21.60 9.27
#